data_0436dc1c5fb73606a5e2816b10ed067c
#
_entry.id   0436dc1c5fb73606a5e2816b10ed067c
#
_cell.length_a   1.000
_cell.length_b   1.000
_cell.length_c   1.000
_cell.angle_alpha   90.00
_cell.angle_beta   90.00
_cell.angle_gamma   90.00
#
_symmetry.space_group_name_H-M   'P 1'
#
loop_
_entity.id
_entity.type
_entity.pdbx_description
1 polymer ?
#
loop_
_entity_poly.entity_id
_entity_poly.type
_entity_poly.pdbx_seq_one_letter_code
_entity_poly.pdbx_strand_id
1 'polypeptide(L)'
;MPARRSPTTSRTPASPFARGSRSPEDSAAADAPHGSRPEQVYQRLRDLIVQGLLAPGSRVVETEVAARLGVSRTPVREALQRLQQEGFVVGAPGAQQARLTVAPLTRADVHELLNIVGELEGLGARWAAALEPASRRALAKDLRALNTAFHQMGRAVPLDHSSLYEADERLHRKIVEASSGPRLLALHDSVKPQAERYIRMYISMLTSDIRASVAEHDAIIEAIESGDADEAQVAVQTNWRHAAERIAKVIEVAGERGSW
;
A
#
# COMPACT_ATOMS: atom_id res chain seq x y z
N MET A 1 -34.43 -25.56 -38.94
CA MET A 1 -33.49 -24.42 -39.04
C MET A 1 -32.77 -24.27 -37.71
N PRO A 2 -31.44 -24.54 -37.62
CA PRO A 2 -30.69 -24.42 -36.35
C PRO A 2 -30.16 -23.02 -36.15
N ALA A 3 -30.31 -22.52 -34.92
CA ALA A 3 -29.84 -21.22 -34.47
C ALA A 3 -28.30 -21.13 -34.46
N ARG A 4 -27.77 -20.09 -35.04
CA ARG A 4 -26.32 -19.76 -35.07
C ARG A 4 -25.88 -19.31 -33.68
N ARG A 5 -24.92 -19.99 -33.10
CA ARG A 5 -24.17 -19.56 -31.89
C ARG A 5 -23.13 -18.50 -32.30
N SER A 6 -23.19 -17.34 -31.70
CA SER A 6 -22.17 -16.29 -31.79
C SER A 6 -20.94 -16.69 -30.98
N PRO A 7 -19.70 -16.42 -31.44
CA PRO A 7 -18.51 -16.72 -30.67
C PRO A 7 -18.31 -15.68 -29.53
N THR A 8 -18.19 -16.17 -28.30
CA THR A 8 -17.76 -15.40 -27.14
C THR A 8 -16.29 -15.03 -27.32
N THR A 9 -16.01 -13.76 -27.53
CA THR A 9 -14.63 -13.22 -27.50
C THR A 9 -14.15 -13.18 -26.05
N SER A 10 -13.26 -14.07 -25.70
CA SER A 10 -12.50 -14.03 -24.44
C SER A 10 -11.55 -12.82 -24.48
N ARG A 11 -11.85 -11.79 -23.69
CA ARG A 11 -10.91 -10.68 -23.44
C ARG A 11 -9.77 -11.22 -22.56
N THR A 12 -8.61 -11.39 -23.14
CA THR A 12 -7.34 -11.59 -22.41
C THR A 12 -7.08 -10.34 -21.56
N PRO A 13 -6.81 -10.45 -20.26
CA PRO A 13 -6.46 -9.30 -19.43
C PRO A 13 -5.15 -8.70 -19.93
N ALA A 14 -5.08 -7.37 -20.00
CA ALA A 14 -3.91 -6.63 -20.44
C ALA A 14 -2.72 -6.95 -19.53
N SER A 15 -1.54 -7.20 -20.14
CA SER A 15 -0.31 -7.51 -19.41
C SER A 15 0.15 -6.29 -18.59
N PRO A 16 0.41 -6.40 -17.26
CA PRO A 16 0.88 -5.29 -16.44
C PRO A 16 2.25 -4.74 -16.85
N PHE A 17 2.93 -5.39 -17.79
CA PHE A 17 4.22 -4.97 -18.35
C PHE A 17 4.12 -4.31 -19.73
N ALA A 18 2.93 -4.02 -20.24
CA ALA A 18 2.77 -3.40 -21.55
C ALA A 18 3.41 -1.99 -21.55
N ARG A 19 4.32 -1.76 -22.49
CA ARG A 19 4.86 -0.42 -22.79
C ARG A 19 3.80 0.34 -23.59
N GLY A 20 3.44 1.55 -23.15
CA GLY A 20 2.81 2.52 -24.03
C GLY A 20 3.76 2.82 -25.20
N SER A 21 3.29 2.76 -26.43
CA SER A 21 4.03 3.14 -27.62
C SER A 21 4.37 4.63 -27.56
N ARG A 22 5.63 4.97 -27.22
CA ARG A 22 6.16 6.33 -27.35
C ARG A 22 6.66 6.53 -28.77
N SER A 23 6.25 7.63 -29.38
CA SER A 23 6.78 8.11 -30.66
C SER A 23 8.26 8.49 -30.52
N PRO A 24 9.08 8.45 -31.60
CA PRO A 24 10.55 8.59 -31.56
C PRO A 24 11.10 9.98 -31.21
N GLU A 25 10.28 10.96 -30.86
CA GLU A 25 10.70 12.37 -30.73
C GLU A 25 10.83 12.91 -29.31
N ASP A 26 10.55 12.10 -28.22
CA ASP A 26 10.76 12.52 -26.84
C ASP A 26 12.08 11.99 -26.25
N SER A 27 13.18 12.32 -26.92
CA SER A 27 14.55 12.16 -26.40
C SER A 27 14.98 13.43 -25.65
N ALA A 28 14.24 13.83 -24.62
CA ALA A 28 14.76 14.71 -23.58
C ALA A 28 15.15 13.85 -22.39
N ALA A 29 16.43 13.84 -22.05
CA ALA A 29 17.01 13.10 -20.94
C ALA A 29 16.30 13.46 -19.64
N ALA A 30 15.31 12.65 -19.25
CA ALA A 30 14.81 12.64 -17.89
C ALA A 30 15.87 11.92 -17.03
N ASP A 31 16.39 12.62 -16.04
CA ASP A 31 17.30 12.14 -15.01
C ASP A 31 16.83 10.77 -14.51
N ALA A 32 17.60 9.71 -14.83
CA ALA A 32 17.30 8.37 -14.35
C ALA A 32 17.49 8.36 -12.82
N PRO A 33 16.54 7.81 -12.03
CA PRO A 33 16.67 7.76 -10.59
C PRO A 33 17.98 7.05 -10.22
N HIS A 34 18.74 7.65 -9.30
CA HIS A 34 20.04 7.19 -8.81
C HIS A 34 19.86 5.87 -8.03
N GLY A 35 19.92 4.74 -8.72
CA GLY A 35 19.89 3.41 -8.14
C GLY A 35 20.61 2.39 -9.03
N SER A 36 21.22 1.36 -8.43
CA SER A 36 21.74 0.23 -9.19
C SER A 36 20.63 -0.49 -9.97
N ARG A 37 20.97 -1.22 -11.04
CA ARG A 37 19.96 -1.98 -11.79
C ARG A 37 19.11 -2.93 -10.93
N PRO A 38 19.65 -3.64 -9.93
CA PRO A 38 18.85 -4.45 -9.00
C PRO A 38 17.84 -3.61 -8.20
N GLU A 39 18.22 -2.43 -7.71
CA GLU A 39 17.32 -1.54 -6.99
C GLU A 39 16.16 -1.06 -7.87
N GLN A 40 16.44 -0.65 -9.10
CA GLN A 40 15.39 -0.23 -10.05
C GLN A 40 14.42 -1.36 -10.37
N VAL A 41 14.91 -2.59 -10.52
CA VAL A 41 14.08 -3.78 -10.74
C VAL A 41 13.23 -4.08 -9.51
N TYR A 42 13.83 -4.02 -8.32
CA TYR A 42 13.13 -4.22 -7.06
C TYR A 42 11.99 -3.21 -6.89
N GLN A 43 12.26 -1.91 -7.01
CA GLN A 43 11.26 -0.87 -6.89
C GLN A 43 10.11 -1.08 -7.89
N ARG A 44 10.45 -1.37 -9.15
CA ARG A 44 9.43 -1.60 -10.17
C ARG A 44 8.54 -2.80 -9.87
N LEU A 45 9.10 -3.91 -9.43
CA LEU A 45 8.33 -5.11 -9.06
C LEU A 45 7.49 -4.87 -7.82
N ARG A 46 8.05 -4.22 -6.79
CA ARG A 46 7.33 -3.85 -5.58
C ARG A 46 6.11 -2.99 -5.90
N ASP A 47 6.29 -1.94 -6.72
CA ASP A 47 5.19 -1.07 -7.12
C ASP A 47 4.09 -1.83 -7.87
N LEU A 48 4.45 -2.74 -8.78
CA LEU A 48 3.48 -3.58 -9.49
C LEU A 48 2.68 -4.49 -8.53
N ILE A 49 3.33 -5.01 -7.48
CA ILE A 49 2.67 -5.83 -6.46
C ILE A 49 1.77 -4.97 -5.56
N VAL A 50 2.27 -3.84 -5.08
CA VAL A 50 1.52 -2.94 -4.19
C VAL A 50 0.28 -2.38 -4.89
N GLN A 51 0.41 -2.02 -6.17
CA GLN A 51 -0.71 -1.54 -6.98
C GLN A 51 -1.66 -2.64 -7.45
N GLY A 52 -1.40 -3.92 -7.12
CA GLY A 52 -2.22 -5.06 -7.54
C GLY A 52 -2.12 -5.41 -9.02
N LEU A 53 -1.19 -4.80 -9.77
CA LEU A 53 -0.93 -5.08 -11.18
C LEU A 53 -0.25 -6.46 -11.37
N LEU A 54 0.49 -6.92 -10.35
CA LEU A 54 0.84 -8.31 -10.14
C LEU A 54 -0.09 -8.84 -9.06
N ALA A 55 -1.08 -9.63 -9.46
CA ALA A 55 -2.16 -10.08 -8.58
C ALA A 55 -1.64 -11.02 -7.47
N PRO A 56 -2.24 -10.98 -6.25
CA PRO A 56 -1.97 -11.96 -5.19
C PRO A 56 -2.09 -13.40 -5.72
N GLY A 57 -1.16 -14.28 -5.35
CA GLY A 57 -1.08 -15.68 -5.81
C GLY A 57 -0.56 -15.86 -7.24
N SER A 58 -0.37 -14.79 -8.02
CA SER A 58 0.17 -14.91 -9.37
C SER A 58 1.64 -15.35 -9.36
N ARG A 59 2.00 -16.22 -10.32
CA ARG A 59 3.36 -16.73 -10.45
C ARG A 59 4.31 -15.64 -10.94
N VAL A 60 5.50 -15.57 -10.33
CA VAL A 60 6.59 -14.68 -10.75
C VAL A 60 7.72 -15.52 -11.33
N VAL A 61 8.00 -15.34 -12.65
CA VAL A 61 9.01 -16.09 -13.38
C VAL A 61 10.17 -15.18 -13.76
N GLU A 62 11.38 -15.47 -13.23
CA GLU A 62 12.59 -14.64 -13.48
C GLU A 62 12.81 -14.31 -14.95
N THR A 63 12.68 -15.31 -15.83
CA THR A 63 12.95 -15.15 -17.27
C THR A 63 11.94 -14.25 -17.95
N GLU A 64 10.67 -14.32 -17.54
CA GLU A 64 9.61 -13.45 -18.07
C GLU A 64 9.79 -12.01 -17.58
N VAL A 65 10.11 -11.83 -16.30
CA VAL A 65 10.40 -10.51 -15.72
C VAL A 65 11.60 -9.89 -16.41
N ALA A 66 12.70 -10.63 -16.57
CA ALA A 66 13.92 -10.17 -17.24
C ALA A 66 13.64 -9.71 -18.68
N ALA A 67 12.92 -10.53 -19.46
CA ALA A 67 12.54 -10.20 -20.84
C ALA A 67 11.65 -8.95 -20.90
N ARG A 68 10.68 -8.82 -20.01
CA ARG A 68 9.73 -7.68 -19.99
C ARG A 68 10.37 -6.36 -19.56
N LEU A 69 11.34 -6.42 -18.62
CA LEU A 69 12.05 -5.23 -18.16
C LEU A 69 13.27 -4.88 -19.00
N GLY A 70 13.67 -5.75 -19.96
CA GLY A 70 14.85 -5.54 -20.80
C GLY A 70 16.16 -5.59 -20.02
N VAL A 71 16.25 -6.43 -19.00
CA VAL A 71 17.43 -6.61 -18.13
C VAL A 71 17.91 -8.05 -18.14
N SER A 72 19.14 -8.31 -17.65
CA SER A 72 19.62 -9.69 -17.42
C SER A 72 18.92 -10.34 -16.23
N ARG A 73 19.06 -11.65 -16.06
CA ARG A 73 18.42 -12.42 -14.97
C ARG A 73 19.00 -12.09 -13.58
N THR A 74 20.27 -11.71 -13.50
CA THR A 74 20.94 -11.44 -12.22
C THR A 74 20.23 -10.34 -11.39
N PRO A 75 20.03 -9.12 -11.88
CA PRO A 75 19.32 -8.09 -11.12
C PRO A 75 17.88 -8.47 -10.77
N VAL A 76 17.23 -9.28 -11.62
CA VAL A 76 15.88 -9.81 -11.31
C VAL A 76 15.90 -10.77 -10.13
N ARG A 77 16.88 -11.68 -10.10
CA ARG A 77 17.02 -12.64 -9.00
C ARG A 77 17.30 -11.94 -7.67
N GLU A 78 18.20 -10.97 -7.66
CA GLU A 78 18.50 -10.17 -6.46
C GLU A 78 17.25 -9.41 -5.96
N ALA A 79 16.51 -8.79 -6.87
CA ALA A 79 15.26 -8.10 -6.54
C ALA A 79 14.20 -9.07 -5.98
N LEU A 80 14.05 -10.25 -6.58
CA LEU A 80 13.10 -11.27 -6.10
C LEU A 80 13.49 -11.87 -4.75
N GLN A 81 14.78 -12.07 -4.49
CA GLN A 81 15.25 -12.49 -3.18
C GLN A 81 14.92 -11.47 -2.09
N ARG A 82 15.12 -10.19 -2.37
CA ARG A 82 14.75 -9.11 -1.46
C ARG A 82 13.23 -9.04 -1.25
N LEU A 83 12.43 -9.09 -2.31
CA LEU A 83 10.97 -9.14 -2.21
C LEU A 83 10.47 -10.37 -1.42
N GLN A 84 11.18 -11.48 -1.49
CA GLN A 84 10.86 -12.68 -0.70
C GLN A 84 11.21 -12.48 0.79
N GLN A 85 12.36 -11.88 1.10
CA GLN A 85 12.74 -11.55 2.48
C GLN A 85 11.77 -10.56 3.13
N GLU A 86 11.25 -9.64 2.33
CA GLU A 86 10.27 -8.65 2.76
C GLU A 86 8.81 -9.16 2.72
N GLY A 87 8.56 -10.41 2.29
CA GLY A 87 7.22 -11.01 2.30
C GLY A 87 6.30 -10.60 1.14
N PHE A 88 6.79 -9.89 0.11
CA PHE A 88 5.99 -9.56 -1.08
C PHE A 88 5.79 -10.75 -2.03
N VAL A 89 6.73 -11.66 -2.03
CA VAL A 89 6.64 -12.92 -2.77
C VAL A 89 6.96 -14.09 -1.85
N VAL A 90 6.33 -15.22 -2.09
CA VAL A 90 6.51 -16.44 -1.31
C VAL A 90 6.89 -17.61 -2.20
N GLY A 91 7.66 -18.55 -1.68
CA GLY A 91 7.94 -19.81 -2.36
C GLY A 91 6.77 -20.77 -2.26
N ALA A 92 6.45 -21.49 -3.34
CA ALA A 92 5.42 -22.53 -3.29
C ALA A 92 5.86 -23.66 -2.34
N PRO A 93 5.01 -24.10 -1.40
CA PRO A 93 5.33 -25.21 -0.49
C PRO A 93 5.71 -26.48 -1.27
N GLY A 94 6.83 -27.09 -0.89
CA GLY A 94 7.25 -28.41 -1.44
C GLY A 94 7.89 -28.42 -2.83
N ALA A 95 8.15 -27.27 -3.46
CA ALA A 95 8.79 -27.22 -4.77
C ALA A 95 10.33 -27.30 -4.66
N GLN A 96 10.96 -28.25 -5.34
CA GLN A 96 12.43 -28.39 -5.43
C GLN A 96 13.12 -27.23 -6.16
N GLN A 97 12.39 -26.46 -6.97
CA GLN A 97 12.80 -25.14 -7.48
C GLN A 97 11.79 -24.13 -7.00
N ALA A 98 12.28 -23.07 -6.35
CA ALA A 98 11.44 -22.04 -5.76
C ALA A 98 10.50 -21.42 -6.83
N ARG A 99 9.28 -21.93 -6.90
CA ARG A 99 8.21 -21.28 -7.67
C ARG A 99 7.75 -20.10 -6.82
N LEU A 100 8.22 -18.92 -7.17
CA LEU A 100 7.80 -17.71 -6.50
C LEU A 100 6.40 -17.28 -6.97
N THR A 101 5.56 -16.92 -6.01
CA THR A 101 4.25 -16.32 -6.24
C THR A 101 4.14 -15.01 -5.45
N VAL A 102 3.35 -14.08 -5.93
CA VAL A 102 2.98 -12.89 -5.15
C VAL A 102 2.27 -13.37 -3.88
N ALA A 103 2.68 -12.86 -2.73
CA ALA A 103 2.11 -13.24 -1.44
C ALA A 103 0.58 -13.06 -1.44
N PRO A 104 -0.19 -14.02 -0.90
CA PRO A 104 -1.63 -13.91 -0.81
C PRO A 104 -2.04 -12.76 0.10
N LEU A 105 -3.32 -12.37 0.04
CA LEU A 105 -3.94 -11.46 0.99
C LEU A 105 -4.93 -12.26 1.83
N THR A 106 -4.57 -12.49 3.10
CA THR A 106 -5.34 -13.31 4.03
C THR A 106 -5.88 -12.49 5.19
N ARG A 107 -6.91 -13.01 5.85
CA ARG A 107 -7.49 -12.39 7.04
C ARG A 107 -6.51 -12.33 8.21
N ALA A 108 -5.72 -13.39 8.41
CA ALA A 108 -4.74 -13.45 9.50
C ALA A 108 -3.64 -12.40 9.31
N ASP A 109 -3.11 -12.30 8.09
CA ASP A 109 -2.01 -11.41 7.74
C ASP A 109 -2.42 -9.92 7.81
N VAL A 110 -3.66 -9.56 7.42
CA VAL A 110 -4.13 -8.18 7.53
C VAL A 110 -4.17 -7.69 8.97
N HIS A 111 -4.61 -8.52 9.91
CA HIS A 111 -4.60 -8.15 11.33
C HIS A 111 -3.18 -7.94 11.85
N GLU A 112 -2.24 -8.83 11.51
CA GLU A 112 -0.86 -8.70 11.94
C GLU A 112 -0.23 -7.43 11.37
N LEU A 113 -0.29 -7.23 10.05
CA LEU A 113 0.33 -6.08 9.37
C LEU A 113 -0.23 -4.73 9.83
N LEU A 114 -1.56 -4.59 9.91
CA LEU A 114 -2.14 -3.30 10.28
C LEU A 114 -1.90 -2.97 11.74
N ASN A 115 -1.85 -3.97 12.64
CA ASN A 115 -1.47 -3.74 14.02
C ASN A 115 0.01 -3.33 14.15
N ILE A 116 0.93 -3.96 13.40
CA ILE A 116 2.35 -3.55 13.39
C ILE A 116 2.47 -2.09 12.90
N VAL A 117 1.77 -1.71 11.83
CA VAL A 117 1.75 -0.31 11.36
C VAL A 117 1.20 0.61 12.44
N GLY A 118 0.11 0.20 13.13
CA GLY A 118 -0.48 0.96 14.23
C GLY A 118 0.50 1.21 15.39
N GLU A 119 1.33 0.23 15.73
CA GLU A 119 2.38 0.40 16.76
C GLU A 119 3.47 1.38 16.31
N LEU A 120 3.93 1.27 15.07
CA LEU A 120 4.97 2.17 14.52
C LEU A 120 4.47 3.61 14.38
N GLU A 121 3.30 3.80 13.80
CA GLU A 121 2.70 5.13 13.63
C GLU A 121 2.23 5.71 14.97
N GLY A 122 1.73 4.86 15.90
CA GLY A 122 1.37 5.26 17.25
C GLY A 122 2.58 5.80 18.03
N LEU A 123 3.74 5.16 17.89
CA LEU A 123 4.99 5.67 18.46
C LEU A 123 5.38 7.03 17.84
N GLY A 124 5.19 7.22 16.54
CA GLY A 124 5.36 8.50 15.87
C GLY A 124 4.42 9.58 16.42
N ALA A 125 3.13 9.26 16.59
CA ALA A 125 2.14 10.17 17.15
C ALA A 125 2.46 10.56 18.60
N ARG A 126 2.92 9.61 19.41
CA ARG A 126 3.41 9.85 20.77
C ARG A 126 4.51 10.91 20.79
N TRP A 127 5.49 10.79 19.92
CA TRP A 127 6.58 11.76 19.82
C TRP A 127 6.12 13.09 19.23
N ALA A 128 5.18 13.07 18.28
CA ALA A 128 4.58 14.29 17.73
C ALA A 128 3.83 15.08 18.82
N ALA A 129 3.12 14.42 19.72
CA ALA A 129 2.46 15.03 20.88
C ALA A 129 3.46 15.59 21.89
N ALA A 130 4.68 15.08 21.95
CA ALA A 130 5.74 15.57 22.82
C ALA A 130 6.54 16.77 22.23
N LEU A 131 6.25 17.21 21.00
CA LEU A 131 6.87 18.38 20.40
C LEU A 131 6.51 19.67 21.16
N GLU A 132 7.28 20.72 20.95
CA GLU A 132 6.99 22.06 21.48
C GLU A 132 5.58 22.53 21.07
N PRO A 133 4.85 23.27 21.94
CA PRO A 133 3.45 23.64 21.69
C PRO A 133 3.19 24.36 20.37
N ALA A 134 4.13 25.15 19.88
CA ALA A 134 4.01 25.83 18.60
C ALA A 134 4.07 24.82 17.42
N SER A 135 4.98 23.84 17.50
CA SER A 135 5.14 22.80 16.48
C SER A 135 3.93 21.86 16.46
N ARG A 136 3.39 21.48 17.61
CA ARG A 136 2.16 20.67 17.70
C ARG A 136 0.98 21.36 17.03
N ARG A 137 0.75 22.66 17.35
CA ARG A 137 -0.35 23.42 16.73
C ARG A 137 -0.19 23.58 15.22
N ALA A 138 1.05 23.78 14.75
CA ALA A 138 1.30 23.82 13.31
C ALA A 138 1.01 22.48 12.64
N LEU A 139 1.48 21.38 13.23
CA LEU A 139 1.21 20.02 12.75
C LEU A 139 -0.31 19.74 12.75
N ALA A 140 -1.01 20.00 13.86
CA ALA A 140 -2.45 19.79 13.96
C ALA A 140 -3.24 20.58 12.91
N LYS A 141 -2.83 21.80 12.62
CA LYS A 141 -3.42 22.60 11.53
C LYS A 141 -3.27 21.91 10.18
N ASP A 142 -2.06 21.43 9.86
CA ASP A 142 -1.80 20.71 8.61
C ASP A 142 -2.62 19.41 8.52
N LEU A 143 -2.66 18.62 9.60
CA LEU A 143 -3.43 17.39 9.68
C LEU A 143 -4.93 17.62 9.52
N ARG A 144 -5.50 18.68 10.12
CA ARG A 144 -6.91 19.05 9.92
C ARG A 144 -7.21 19.39 8.46
N ALA A 145 -6.28 20.07 7.78
CA ALA A 145 -6.45 20.36 6.36
C ALA A 145 -6.46 19.06 5.52
N LEU A 146 -5.59 18.10 5.85
CA LEU A 146 -5.55 16.80 5.19
C LEU A 146 -6.82 15.98 5.48
N ASN A 147 -7.30 15.95 6.75
CA ASN A 147 -8.54 15.25 7.12
C ASN A 147 -9.77 15.87 6.45
N THR A 148 -9.81 17.21 6.33
CA THR A 148 -10.88 17.91 5.59
C THR A 148 -10.87 17.52 4.11
N ALA A 149 -9.68 17.45 3.48
CA ALA A 149 -9.55 17.04 2.08
C ALA A 149 -9.97 15.57 1.90
N PHE A 150 -9.56 14.67 2.78
CA PHE A 150 -9.99 13.28 2.80
C PHE A 150 -11.52 13.16 2.89
N HIS A 151 -12.15 13.89 3.81
CA HIS A 151 -13.61 13.92 3.95
C HIS A 151 -14.30 14.43 2.68
N GLN A 152 -13.79 15.49 2.07
CA GLN A 152 -14.35 16.04 0.83
C GLN A 152 -14.24 15.06 -0.33
N MET A 153 -13.08 14.39 -0.49
CA MET A 153 -12.88 13.34 -1.49
C MET A 153 -13.84 12.18 -1.28
N GLY A 154 -14.07 11.77 -0.03
CA GLY A 154 -15.00 10.69 0.32
C GLY A 154 -16.47 10.99 -0.01
N ARG A 155 -16.81 12.24 -0.33
CA ARG A 155 -18.17 12.67 -0.75
C ARG A 155 -18.30 12.92 -2.25
N ALA A 156 -17.21 12.80 -3.00
CA ALA A 156 -17.21 13.03 -4.44
C ALA A 156 -18.01 11.95 -5.20
N VAL A 157 -18.67 12.35 -6.29
CA VAL A 157 -19.40 11.43 -7.18
C VAL A 157 -18.97 11.73 -8.61
N PRO A 158 -18.33 10.80 -9.30
CA PRO A 158 -17.92 9.46 -8.84
C PRO A 158 -16.79 9.52 -7.80
N LEU A 159 -16.71 8.52 -6.92
CA LEU A 159 -15.65 8.38 -5.95
C LEU A 159 -14.37 7.88 -6.62
N ASP A 160 -13.27 8.62 -6.45
CA ASP A 160 -11.94 8.16 -6.85
C ASP A 160 -11.24 7.49 -5.65
N HIS A 161 -11.23 6.16 -5.65
CA HIS A 161 -10.65 5.35 -4.59
C HIS A 161 -9.12 5.53 -4.45
N SER A 162 -8.41 5.80 -5.54
CA SER A 162 -6.96 6.05 -5.49
C SER A 162 -6.64 7.35 -4.79
N SER A 163 -7.30 8.43 -5.20
CA SER A 163 -7.14 9.74 -4.56
C SER A 163 -7.57 9.73 -3.08
N LEU A 164 -8.62 8.97 -2.76
CA LEU A 164 -9.06 8.80 -1.37
C LEU A 164 -7.98 8.11 -0.53
N TYR A 165 -7.43 6.99 -1.02
CA TYR A 165 -6.32 6.31 -0.36
C TYR A 165 -5.12 7.23 -0.17
N GLU A 166 -4.71 7.95 -1.21
CA GLU A 166 -3.56 8.87 -1.15
C GLU A 166 -3.76 10.04 -0.16
N ALA A 167 -5.01 10.47 0.05
CA ALA A 167 -5.31 11.51 1.04
C ALA A 167 -5.18 10.97 2.47
N ASP A 168 -5.66 9.76 2.73
CA ASP A 168 -5.51 9.04 3.99
C ASP A 168 -4.03 8.80 4.31
N GLU A 169 -3.30 8.25 3.36
CA GLU A 169 -1.87 7.96 3.50
C GLU A 169 -1.04 9.21 3.81
N ARG A 170 -1.33 10.35 3.16
CA ARG A 170 -0.64 11.62 3.44
C ARG A 170 -0.83 12.10 4.86
N LEU A 171 -2.00 11.90 5.46
CA LEU A 171 -2.24 12.25 6.86
C LEU A 171 -1.38 11.39 7.78
N HIS A 172 -1.42 10.09 7.61
CA HIS A 172 -0.63 9.13 8.40
C HIS A 172 0.88 9.37 8.25
N ARG A 173 1.35 9.52 7.02
CA ARG A 173 2.76 9.80 6.72
C ARG A 173 3.25 11.09 7.36
N LYS A 174 2.41 12.14 7.35
CA LYS A 174 2.72 13.44 7.98
C LYS A 174 2.94 13.31 9.49
N ILE A 175 2.16 12.46 10.18
CA ILE A 175 2.33 12.19 11.62
C ILE A 175 3.69 11.56 11.88
N VAL A 176 4.02 10.51 11.12
CA VAL A 176 5.28 9.78 11.30
C VAL A 176 6.48 10.68 10.99
N GLU A 177 6.46 11.43 9.91
CA GLU A 177 7.55 12.32 9.50
C GLU A 177 7.80 13.49 10.46
N ALA A 178 6.76 13.94 11.17
CA ALA A 178 6.87 15.12 12.02
C ALA A 178 7.86 14.99 13.17
N SER A 179 8.10 13.77 13.65
CA SER A 179 8.85 13.54 14.88
C SER A 179 9.73 12.30 14.88
N SER A 180 9.62 11.43 13.86
CA SER A 180 10.33 10.15 13.83
C SER A 180 11.77 10.30 13.35
N GLY A 181 12.67 9.60 14.02
CA GLY A 181 14.04 9.44 13.56
C GLY A 181 14.16 8.40 12.43
N PRO A 182 15.35 8.30 11.82
CA PRO A 182 15.58 7.48 10.62
C PRO A 182 15.30 5.98 10.84
N ARG A 183 15.40 5.48 12.07
CA ARG A 183 15.14 4.05 12.38
C ARG A 183 13.64 3.73 12.30
N LEU A 184 12.80 4.57 12.90
CA LEU A 184 11.35 4.36 12.84
C LEU A 184 10.84 4.52 11.41
N LEU A 185 11.33 5.53 10.69
CA LEU A 185 11.01 5.73 9.27
C LEU A 185 11.38 4.51 8.43
N ALA A 186 12.59 3.95 8.62
CA ALA A 186 13.02 2.77 7.86
C ALA A 186 12.15 1.53 8.16
N LEU A 187 11.74 1.31 9.42
CA LEU A 187 10.83 0.23 9.79
C LEU A 187 9.45 0.44 9.17
N HIS A 188 8.91 1.65 9.29
CA HIS A 188 7.63 2.01 8.70
C HIS A 188 7.64 1.80 7.17
N ASP A 189 8.67 2.29 6.46
CA ASP A 189 8.81 2.16 5.01
C ASP A 189 8.99 0.70 4.55
N SER A 190 9.43 -0.19 5.42
CA SER A 190 9.53 -1.62 5.12
C SER A 190 8.20 -2.37 5.26
N VAL A 191 7.35 -1.98 6.21
CA VAL A 191 6.10 -2.69 6.52
C VAL A 191 4.88 -2.05 5.85
N LYS A 192 4.79 -0.72 5.87
CA LYS A 192 3.62 0.03 5.35
C LYS A 192 3.16 -0.39 3.95
N PRO A 193 4.06 -0.59 2.96
CA PRO A 193 3.64 -0.99 1.61
C PRO A 193 2.96 -2.36 1.54
N GLN A 194 3.19 -3.25 2.51
CA GLN A 194 2.47 -4.52 2.58
C GLN A 194 1.03 -4.33 3.08
N ALA A 195 0.83 -3.47 4.09
CA ALA A 195 -0.50 -3.06 4.55
C ALA A 195 -1.28 -2.33 3.43
N GLU A 196 -0.60 -1.50 2.64
CA GLU A 196 -1.15 -0.79 1.48
C GLU A 196 -1.79 -1.72 0.46
N ARG A 197 -1.24 -2.91 0.22
CA ARG A 197 -1.82 -3.92 -0.69
C ARG A 197 -3.26 -4.28 -0.30
N TYR A 198 -3.53 -4.42 0.98
CA TYR A 198 -4.86 -4.71 1.51
C TYR A 198 -5.82 -3.53 1.30
N ILE A 199 -5.38 -2.34 1.70
CA ILE A 199 -6.21 -1.14 1.58
C ILE A 199 -6.58 -0.90 0.12
N ARG A 200 -5.62 -0.89 -0.79
CA ARG A 200 -5.86 -0.69 -2.24
C ARG A 200 -6.78 -1.76 -2.84
N MET A 201 -6.63 -3.02 -2.43
CA MET A 201 -7.45 -4.11 -2.96
C MET A 201 -8.91 -4.01 -2.52
N TYR A 202 -9.18 -3.57 -1.30
CA TYR A 202 -10.50 -3.61 -0.69
C TYR A 202 -11.15 -2.24 -0.47
N ILE A 203 -10.48 -1.13 -0.78
CA ILE A 203 -10.95 0.24 -0.52
C ILE A 203 -12.34 0.52 -1.13
N SER A 204 -12.64 -0.03 -2.30
CA SER A 204 -13.93 0.16 -2.94
C SER A 204 -15.11 -0.40 -2.13
N MET A 205 -14.84 -1.31 -1.20
CA MET A 205 -15.83 -1.93 -0.31
C MET A 205 -15.88 -1.25 1.07
N LEU A 206 -14.97 -0.31 1.36
CA LEU A 206 -14.84 0.39 2.64
C LEU A 206 -15.46 1.78 2.63
N THR A 207 -16.08 2.19 1.54
CA THR A 207 -16.58 3.56 1.35
C THR A 207 -17.70 3.97 2.32
N SER A 208 -18.42 3.02 2.92
CA SER A 208 -19.43 3.29 3.96
C SER A 208 -18.79 3.82 5.27
N ASP A 209 -17.52 3.57 5.49
CA ASP A 209 -16.84 3.79 6.77
C ASP A 209 -16.01 5.08 6.81
N ILE A 210 -16.03 5.87 5.73
CA ILE A 210 -15.23 7.13 5.61
C ILE A 210 -15.52 8.09 6.78
N ARG A 211 -16.78 8.21 7.22
CA ARG A 211 -17.12 9.08 8.36
C ARG A 211 -16.48 8.62 9.67
N ALA A 212 -16.38 7.31 9.87
CA ALA A 212 -15.71 6.75 11.04
C ALA A 212 -14.22 7.07 10.99
N SER A 213 -13.57 6.88 9.83
CA SER A 213 -12.16 7.25 9.67
C SER A 213 -11.90 8.74 9.89
N VAL A 214 -12.78 9.63 9.41
CA VAL A 214 -12.67 11.08 9.67
C VAL A 214 -12.70 11.38 11.17
N ALA A 215 -13.62 10.76 11.93
CA ALA A 215 -13.73 10.95 13.38
C ALA A 215 -12.52 10.36 14.13
N GLU A 216 -11.99 9.23 13.67
CA GLU A 216 -10.77 8.64 14.21
C GLU A 216 -9.56 9.56 13.98
N HIS A 217 -9.43 10.15 12.78
CA HIS A 217 -8.39 11.15 12.50
C HIS A 217 -8.52 12.40 13.37
N ASP A 218 -9.75 12.89 13.60
CA ASP A 218 -9.98 14.05 14.48
C ASP A 218 -9.49 13.76 15.91
N ALA A 219 -9.75 12.56 16.44
CA ALA A 219 -9.27 12.15 17.76
C ALA A 219 -7.72 12.12 17.82
N ILE A 220 -7.06 11.60 16.79
CA ILE A 220 -5.59 11.61 16.69
C ILE A 220 -5.06 13.06 16.72
N ILE A 221 -5.67 13.94 15.93
CA ILE A 221 -5.25 15.34 15.79
C ILE A 221 -5.44 16.09 17.13
N GLU A 222 -6.56 15.87 17.83
CA GLU A 222 -6.83 16.48 19.13
C GLU A 222 -5.81 16.03 20.18
N ALA A 223 -5.49 14.75 20.24
CA ALA A 223 -4.50 14.22 21.17
C ALA A 223 -3.09 14.78 20.90
N ILE A 224 -2.68 14.88 19.64
CA ILE A 224 -1.40 15.50 19.26
C ILE A 224 -1.38 16.98 19.66
N GLU A 225 -2.43 17.74 19.36
CA GLU A 225 -2.47 19.19 19.63
C GLU A 225 -2.49 19.49 21.12
N SER A 226 -3.24 18.73 21.93
CA SER A 226 -3.26 18.86 23.38
C SER A 226 -1.92 18.52 24.03
N GLY A 227 -1.13 17.66 23.38
CA GLY A 227 0.14 17.15 23.90
C GLY A 227 -0.03 15.92 24.80
N ASP A 228 -1.18 15.24 24.68
CA ASP A 228 -1.39 13.96 25.35
C ASP A 228 -0.72 12.83 24.53
N ALA A 229 0.51 12.51 24.94
CA ALA A 229 1.34 11.55 24.21
C ALA A 229 0.79 10.13 24.29
N ASP A 230 0.19 9.75 25.40
CA ASP A 230 -0.39 8.41 25.59
C ASP A 230 -1.67 8.28 24.75
N GLU A 231 -2.55 9.27 24.80
CA GLU A 231 -3.77 9.28 24.02
C GLU A 231 -3.49 9.34 22.51
N ALA A 232 -2.49 10.13 22.08
CA ALA A 232 -2.10 10.19 20.67
C ALA A 232 -1.65 8.82 20.14
N GLN A 233 -0.88 8.07 20.93
CA GLN A 233 -0.49 6.71 20.59
C GLN A 233 -1.69 5.78 20.50
N VAL A 234 -2.54 5.78 21.49
CA VAL A 234 -3.74 4.92 21.58
C VAL A 234 -4.73 5.24 20.46
N ALA A 235 -4.92 6.51 20.12
CA ALA A 235 -5.81 6.92 19.04
C ALA A 235 -5.36 6.36 17.68
N VAL A 236 -4.06 6.43 17.35
CA VAL A 236 -3.51 5.85 16.12
C VAL A 236 -3.63 4.33 16.12
N GLN A 237 -3.26 3.65 17.20
CA GLN A 237 -3.41 2.20 17.33
C GLN A 237 -4.87 1.77 17.13
N THR A 238 -5.80 2.53 17.67
CA THR A 238 -7.24 2.27 17.55
C THR A 238 -7.73 2.43 16.11
N ASN A 239 -7.30 3.48 15.43
CA ASN A 239 -7.62 3.70 14.02
C ASN A 239 -7.15 2.51 13.15
N TRP A 240 -5.90 2.06 13.31
CA TRP A 240 -5.37 0.91 12.56
C TRP A 240 -6.04 -0.41 12.91
N ARG A 241 -6.37 -0.64 14.19
CA ARG A 241 -7.14 -1.82 14.61
C ARG A 241 -8.52 -1.84 13.96
N HIS A 242 -9.23 -0.72 13.96
CA HIS A 242 -10.53 -0.62 13.29
C HIS A 242 -10.41 -0.81 11.77
N ALA A 243 -9.36 -0.29 11.14
CA ALA A 243 -9.09 -0.54 9.73
C ALA A 243 -8.88 -2.03 9.47
N ALA A 244 -8.11 -2.74 10.30
CA ALA A 244 -7.90 -4.18 10.21
C ALA A 244 -9.23 -4.96 10.32
N GLU A 245 -10.08 -4.60 11.28
CA GLU A 245 -11.40 -5.22 11.47
C GLU A 245 -12.32 -4.99 10.27
N ARG A 246 -12.35 -3.76 9.73
CA ARG A 246 -13.15 -3.42 8.54
C ARG A 246 -12.70 -4.25 7.32
N ILE A 247 -11.40 -4.32 7.05
CA ILE A 247 -10.86 -5.10 5.93
C ILE A 247 -11.08 -6.59 6.15
N ALA A 248 -10.88 -7.10 7.36
CA ALA A 248 -11.11 -8.51 7.69
C ALA A 248 -12.56 -8.94 7.43
N LYS A 249 -13.54 -8.10 7.76
CA LYS A 249 -14.96 -8.34 7.44
C LYS A 249 -15.20 -8.37 5.92
N VAL A 250 -14.54 -7.50 5.17
CA VAL A 250 -14.63 -7.53 3.70
C VAL A 250 -14.03 -8.83 3.15
N ILE A 251 -12.89 -9.28 3.68
CA ILE A 251 -12.25 -10.55 3.29
C ILE A 251 -13.16 -11.75 3.60
N GLU A 252 -13.90 -11.75 4.72
CA GLU A 252 -14.87 -12.80 5.04
C GLU A 252 -15.96 -12.96 3.96
N VAL A 253 -16.38 -11.85 3.36
CA VAL A 253 -17.45 -11.85 2.34
C VAL A 253 -16.89 -12.03 0.93
N ALA A 254 -15.80 -11.34 0.59
CA ALA A 254 -15.21 -11.31 -0.74
C ALA A 254 -14.22 -12.46 -0.99
N GLY A 255 -13.80 -13.16 0.06
CA GLY A 255 -12.77 -14.19 0.05
C GLY A 255 -11.34 -13.64 0.08
N GLU A 256 -10.42 -14.47 0.54
CA GLU A 256 -8.99 -14.22 0.46
C GLU A 256 -8.53 -14.17 -1.01
N ARG A 257 -7.44 -13.49 -1.29
CA ARG A 257 -6.88 -13.37 -2.63
C ARG A 257 -5.55 -14.13 -2.72
N GLY A 258 -5.47 -15.07 -3.66
CA GLY A 258 -4.24 -15.84 -3.94
C GLY A 258 -3.93 -16.95 -2.93
N SER A 259 -4.84 -17.26 -2.01
CA SER A 259 -4.79 -18.46 -1.17
C SER A 259 -5.54 -19.59 -1.88
N TRP A 260 -4.86 -20.72 -2.11
CA TRP A 260 -5.42 -21.93 -2.77
C TRP A 260 -5.23 -23.15 -1.88
#